data_55acf0f94eda1132eb96a1e67724f3ee
#
_entry.id   55acf0f94eda1132eb96a1e67724f3ee
#
_cell.length_a   1.000
_cell.length_b   1.000
_cell.length_c   1.000
_cell.angle_alpha   90.00
_cell.angle_beta   90.00
_cell.angle_gamma   90.00
#
_symmetry.space_group_name_H-M   'P 1'
#
loop_
_entity.id
_entity.type
_entity.pdbx_description
1 polymer ?
#
loop_
_entity_poly.entity_id
_entity_poly.type
_entity_poly.pdbx_seq_one_letter_code
_entity_poly.pdbx_strand_id
1 'polypeptide(L)'
;MKQTLFIAVLMLVFGACKKPENRKCFKSTGQDIEREIPLGNFDRLMLHPHVAYVLIQDSLNKVVIKGGENLVNFIECTVSNNLLEVTNNNKCAFWRNAKRELIVEIHCTSIVNIHYEGTEYLKSVGTINSDYFTLYIRDGAGPVDLTMKSIVIDADISHGWGDYTLHGTTQIARIGARSNGYCDAQDLTITDSLYVASDTPGTVKVKANGIPMAGFLKSSGALWYIGTPTAITVVRTGSGEILNKN
;
A
#
# COMPACT_ATOMS: atom_id res chain seq x y z
N MET A 1 39.72 -41.02 30.34
CA MET A 1 38.83 -41.26 29.17
C MET A 1 37.57 -40.42 29.13
N LYS A 2 36.77 -40.26 30.20
CA LYS A 2 35.54 -39.43 30.14
C LYS A 2 35.81 -37.94 29.96
N GLN A 3 36.85 -37.37 30.56
CA GLN A 3 37.22 -35.96 30.44
C GLN A 3 37.79 -35.61 29.05
N THR A 4 38.57 -36.49 28.45
CA THR A 4 39.12 -36.29 27.09
C THR A 4 38.01 -36.34 26.04
N LEU A 5 36.95 -37.17 26.21
CA LEU A 5 35.83 -37.24 25.32
C LEU A 5 34.96 -35.97 25.40
N PHE A 6 34.81 -35.40 26.60
CA PHE A 6 34.03 -34.16 26.80
C PHE A 6 34.72 -32.94 26.15
N ILE A 7 36.03 -32.85 26.23
CA ILE A 7 36.84 -31.78 25.58
C ILE A 7 36.77 -31.91 24.06
N ALA A 8 36.83 -33.13 23.51
CA ALA A 8 36.71 -33.37 22.08
C ALA A 8 35.34 -32.99 21.52
N VAL A 9 34.27 -33.32 22.26
CA VAL A 9 32.88 -32.90 21.87
C VAL A 9 32.71 -31.38 21.96
N LEU A 10 33.29 -30.73 22.96
CA LEU A 10 33.26 -29.28 23.11
C LEU A 10 33.99 -28.56 21.96
N MET A 11 35.11 -29.08 21.50
CA MET A 11 35.86 -28.52 20.34
C MET A 11 35.11 -28.70 19.01
N LEU A 12 34.32 -29.77 18.84
CA LEU A 12 33.53 -29.98 17.65
C LEU A 12 32.37 -28.99 17.52
N VAL A 13 31.84 -28.52 18.65
CA VAL A 13 30.71 -27.53 18.65
C VAL A 13 31.22 -26.14 18.25
N PHE A 14 32.46 -25.78 18.53
CA PHE A 14 33.03 -24.47 18.15
C PHE A 14 33.49 -24.41 16.69
N GLY A 15 33.76 -25.54 16.03
CA GLY A 15 34.17 -25.60 14.62
C GLY A 15 33.03 -25.42 13.59
N ALA A 16 31.77 -25.55 14.01
CA ALA A 16 30.62 -25.51 13.12
C ALA A 16 30.01 -24.12 12.90
N CYS A 17 30.51 -23.08 13.60
CA CYS A 17 30.00 -21.72 13.44
C CYS A 17 30.59 -21.09 12.17
N LYS A 18 29.77 -20.90 11.13
CA LYS A 18 30.10 -20.00 10.01
C LYS A 18 30.46 -18.63 10.59
N LYS A 19 31.55 -18.03 10.09
CA LYS A 19 31.94 -16.65 10.47
C LYS A 19 30.75 -15.71 10.43
N PRO A 20 30.59 -14.79 11.40
CA PRO A 20 29.44 -13.86 11.46
C PRO A 20 29.21 -13.11 10.15
N GLU A 21 30.27 -12.72 9.46
CA GLU A 21 30.25 -12.06 8.15
C GLU A 21 29.61 -12.90 7.02
N ASN A 22 29.57 -14.23 7.16
CA ASN A 22 28.92 -15.12 6.20
C ASN A 22 27.46 -15.45 6.55
N ARG A 23 26.94 -14.93 7.67
CA ARG A 23 25.54 -15.08 8.05
C ARG A 23 24.74 -13.96 7.40
N LYS A 24 23.85 -14.29 6.46
CA LYS A 24 23.03 -13.33 5.72
C LYS A 24 22.34 -12.28 6.62
N CYS A 25 21.97 -12.64 7.85
CA CYS A 25 21.26 -11.76 8.78
C CYS A 25 22.14 -10.78 9.55
N PHE A 26 23.45 -10.94 9.58
CA PHE A 26 24.38 -10.07 10.32
C PHE A 26 25.13 -9.08 9.42
N LYS A 27 24.88 -9.09 8.12
CA LYS A 27 25.41 -8.07 7.22
C LYS A 27 24.76 -6.72 7.52
N SER A 28 25.54 -5.65 7.54
CA SER A 28 25.01 -4.28 7.55
C SER A 28 24.13 -4.03 6.31
N THR A 29 23.38 -2.94 6.30
CA THR A 29 22.57 -2.54 5.12
C THR A 29 23.43 -2.25 3.88
N GLY A 30 24.73 -1.96 4.05
CA GLY A 30 25.61 -1.54 2.97
C GLY A 30 25.51 -0.04 2.68
N GLN A 31 26.14 0.42 1.60
CA GLN A 31 25.97 1.77 1.08
C GLN A 31 24.61 1.91 0.40
N ASP A 32 24.08 3.13 0.32
CA ASP A 32 22.86 3.38 -0.42
C ASP A 32 23.16 3.32 -1.92
N ILE A 33 22.37 2.53 -2.63
CA ILE A 33 22.45 2.35 -4.07
C ILE A 33 21.05 2.47 -4.69
N GLU A 34 21.02 2.68 -6.00
CA GLU A 34 19.84 2.58 -6.83
C GLU A 34 20.04 1.46 -7.86
N ARG A 35 18.98 0.66 -8.06
CA ARG A 35 18.96 -0.40 -9.06
C ARG A 35 17.73 -0.22 -9.95
N GLU A 36 17.95 0.10 -11.21
CA GLU A 36 16.90 0.18 -12.21
C GLU A 36 16.68 -1.19 -12.87
N ILE A 37 15.42 -1.55 -13.09
CA ILE A 37 15.01 -2.78 -13.77
C ILE A 37 13.96 -2.39 -14.80
N PRO A 38 14.27 -2.49 -16.10
CA PRO A 38 13.26 -2.32 -17.15
C PRO A 38 12.27 -3.47 -17.10
N LEU A 39 10.99 -3.18 -17.30
CA LEU A 39 9.90 -4.14 -17.21
C LEU A 39 9.12 -4.24 -18.52
N GLY A 40 8.47 -5.38 -18.73
CA GLY A 40 7.45 -5.54 -19.75
C GLY A 40 6.18 -4.74 -19.41
N ASN A 41 5.16 -4.85 -20.26
CA ASN A 41 3.90 -4.16 -20.04
C ASN A 41 3.15 -4.73 -18.82
N PHE A 42 2.65 -3.85 -18.00
CA PHE A 42 1.73 -4.15 -16.89
C PHE A 42 0.77 -2.97 -16.70
N ASP A 43 -0.37 -3.26 -16.14
CA ASP A 43 -1.41 -2.29 -15.75
C ASP A 43 -2.00 -2.60 -14.38
N ARG A 44 -1.53 -3.68 -13.73
CA ARG A 44 -1.96 -4.11 -12.40
C ARG A 44 -0.77 -4.30 -11.49
N LEU A 45 -0.94 -3.97 -10.20
CA LEU A 45 0.09 -4.11 -9.17
C LEU A 45 -0.37 -5.03 -8.04
N MET A 46 0.54 -5.90 -7.58
CA MET A 46 0.47 -6.62 -6.32
C MET A 46 1.67 -6.22 -5.47
N LEU A 47 1.42 -5.49 -4.39
CA LEU A 47 2.45 -4.83 -3.59
C LEU A 47 2.48 -5.43 -2.18
N HIS A 48 3.56 -6.14 -1.87
CA HIS A 48 3.75 -6.86 -0.62
C HIS A 48 4.42 -6.01 0.48
N PRO A 49 4.39 -6.47 1.77
CA PRO A 49 4.94 -5.75 2.91
C PRO A 49 6.45 -5.48 2.87
N HIS A 50 6.89 -4.57 3.75
CA HIS A 50 8.29 -4.23 4.03
C HIS A 50 9.01 -3.51 2.89
N VAL A 51 8.26 -2.73 2.13
CA VAL A 51 8.75 -1.85 1.06
C VAL A 51 7.86 -0.62 0.99
N ALA A 52 8.46 0.55 0.93
CA ALA A 52 7.77 1.78 0.60
C ALA A 52 7.65 1.92 -0.93
N TYR A 53 6.48 2.32 -1.41
CA TYR A 53 6.19 2.39 -2.83
C TYR A 53 5.92 3.83 -3.28
N VAL A 54 6.50 4.18 -4.41
CA VAL A 54 6.26 5.46 -5.08
C VAL A 54 5.80 5.18 -6.51
N LEU A 55 4.58 5.57 -6.84
CA LEU A 55 3.99 5.38 -8.16
C LEU A 55 4.18 6.63 -9.01
N ILE A 56 4.70 6.47 -10.22
CA ILE A 56 4.99 7.54 -11.16
C ILE A 56 4.42 7.16 -12.53
N GLN A 57 3.51 7.97 -13.08
CA GLN A 57 3.10 7.75 -14.45
C GLN A 57 4.18 8.30 -15.40
N ASP A 58 4.69 7.44 -16.28
CA ASP A 58 5.81 7.72 -17.15
C ASP A 58 5.57 7.11 -18.55
N SER A 59 6.45 7.40 -19.49
CA SER A 59 6.43 6.85 -20.84
C SER A 59 6.96 5.42 -20.95
N LEU A 60 7.66 4.91 -19.91
CA LEU A 60 8.29 3.59 -19.87
C LEU A 60 7.93 2.84 -18.59
N ASN A 61 7.78 1.54 -18.72
CA ASN A 61 7.58 0.65 -17.59
C ASN A 61 8.93 0.21 -17.03
N LYS A 62 9.20 0.59 -15.79
CA LYS A 62 10.40 0.20 -15.05
C LYS A 62 10.19 0.32 -13.55
N VAL A 63 11.06 -0.27 -12.77
CA VAL A 63 11.20 0.02 -11.34
C VAL A 63 12.58 0.53 -11.03
N VAL A 64 12.67 1.45 -10.06
CA VAL A 64 13.93 1.91 -9.46
C VAL A 64 13.89 1.56 -7.98
N ILE A 65 14.75 0.65 -7.57
CA ILE A 65 14.84 0.17 -6.18
C ILE A 65 15.94 0.93 -5.50
N LYS A 66 15.61 1.65 -4.41
CA LYS A 66 16.51 2.51 -3.64
C LYS A 66 16.68 1.99 -2.22
N GLY A 67 17.90 1.87 -1.76
CA GLY A 67 18.18 1.44 -0.40
C GLY A 67 19.59 0.90 -0.22
N GLY A 68 19.85 0.26 0.91
CA GLY A 68 21.15 -0.33 1.16
C GLY A 68 21.47 -1.49 0.20
N GLU A 69 22.70 -1.54 -0.32
CA GLU A 69 23.20 -2.54 -1.28
C GLU A 69 22.85 -3.99 -0.88
N ASN A 70 22.95 -4.30 0.41
CA ASN A 70 22.64 -5.62 0.94
C ASN A 70 21.14 -5.88 1.13
N LEU A 71 20.26 -4.91 0.83
CA LEU A 71 18.79 -5.02 0.90
C LEU A 71 18.15 -5.04 -0.48
N VAL A 72 18.61 -4.19 -1.38
CA VAL A 72 18.06 -4.01 -2.74
C VAL A 72 18.00 -5.33 -3.51
N ASN A 73 18.95 -6.24 -3.28
CA ASN A 73 19.02 -7.54 -3.94
C ASN A 73 17.98 -8.56 -3.47
N PHE A 74 17.23 -8.27 -2.40
CA PHE A 74 16.12 -9.13 -1.94
C PHE A 74 14.77 -8.73 -2.52
N ILE A 75 14.72 -7.62 -3.24
CA ILE A 75 13.50 -7.21 -3.93
C ILE A 75 13.42 -7.95 -5.25
N GLU A 76 12.33 -8.67 -5.41
CA GLU A 76 11.92 -9.32 -6.66
C GLU A 76 10.77 -8.55 -7.28
N CYS A 77 10.87 -8.29 -8.59
CA CYS A 77 9.86 -7.65 -9.41
C CYS A 77 9.55 -8.59 -10.57
N THR A 78 8.36 -9.17 -10.58
CA THR A 78 7.95 -10.14 -11.60
C THR A 78 6.73 -9.63 -12.36
N VAL A 79 6.82 -9.60 -13.69
CA VAL A 79 5.67 -9.27 -14.55
C VAL A 79 5.11 -10.54 -15.18
N SER A 80 3.84 -10.82 -14.90
CA SER A 80 3.10 -11.94 -15.48
C SER A 80 1.65 -11.54 -15.74
N ASN A 81 1.14 -11.83 -16.93
CA ASN A 81 -0.25 -11.52 -17.30
C ASN A 81 -0.66 -10.06 -17.01
N ASN A 82 0.17 -9.09 -17.37
CA ASN A 82 -0.01 -7.66 -17.08
C ASN A 82 -0.04 -7.29 -15.58
N LEU A 83 0.37 -8.18 -14.70
CA LEU A 83 0.50 -7.94 -13.27
C LEU A 83 1.98 -7.80 -12.91
N LEU A 84 2.36 -6.67 -12.34
CA LEU A 84 3.64 -6.52 -11.66
C LEU A 84 3.46 -6.90 -10.19
N GLU A 85 4.16 -7.93 -9.76
CA GLU A 85 4.27 -8.34 -8.36
C GLU A 85 5.63 -7.90 -7.81
N VAL A 86 5.61 -7.22 -6.66
CA VAL A 86 6.82 -6.76 -5.96
C VAL A 86 6.87 -7.38 -4.59
N THR A 87 7.91 -8.20 -4.33
CA THR A 87 8.11 -8.91 -3.07
C THR A 87 9.45 -8.58 -2.42
N ASN A 88 9.49 -8.59 -1.10
CA ASN A 88 10.72 -8.47 -0.32
C ASN A 88 11.07 -9.81 0.34
N ASN A 89 12.05 -10.51 -0.23
CA ASN A 89 12.53 -11.79 0.26
C ASN A 89 13.55 -11.69 1.40
N ASN A 90 13.70 -10.52 2.03
CA ASN A 90 14.61 -10.31 3.14
C ASN A 90 14.05 -10.87 4.46
N LYS A 91 14.35 -12.13 4.75
CA LYS A 91 13.93 -12.81 5.99
C LYS A 91 14.59 -12.29 7.27
N CYS A 92 15.53 -11.35 7.17
CA CYS A 92 16.38 -10.88 8.27
C CYS A 92 16.11 -9.41 8.64
N ALA A 93 15.00 -8.84 8.25
CA ALA A 93 14.64 -7.42 8.49
C ALA A 93 14.74 -7.04 9.98
N PHE A 94 14.36 -7.95 10.88
CA PHE A 94 14.38 -7.74 12.34
C PHE A 94 15.78 -7.44 12.93
N TRP A 95 16.86 -7.97 12.34
CA TRP A 95 18.23 -7.80 12.83
C TRP A 95 18.99 -6.66 12.16
N ARG A 96 18.41 -6.05 11.11
CA ARG A 96 19.03 -4.96 10.37
C ARG A 96 18.45 -3.64 10.82
N ASN A 97 19.27 -2.60 10.81
CA ASN A 97 18.88 -1.27 11.26
C ASN A 97 17.60 -0.80 10.51
N ALA A 98 16.47 -0.79 11.22
CA ALA A 98 15.16 -0.39 10.70
C ALA A 98 15.06 1.09 10.27
N LYS A 99 16.15 1.87 10.44
CA LYS A 99 16.18 3.29 10.06
C LYS A 99 16.40 3.53 8.56
N ARG A 100 16.77 2.51 7.78
CA ARG A 100 16.95 2.66 6.33
C ARG A 100 15.76 2.11 5.59
N GLU A 101 15.03 3.01 5.00
CA GLU A 101 13.87 2.71 4.18
C GLU A 101 14.30 2.04 2.87
N LEU A 102 13.53 1.06 2.44
CA LEU A 102 13.67 0.41 1.14
C LEU A 102 12.52 0.92 0.28
N ILE A 103 12.87 1.66 -0.77
CA ILE A 103 11.88 2.31 -1.64
C ILE A 103 11.90 1.65 -3.01
N VAL A 104 10.72 1.37 -3.54
CA VAL A 104 10.53 0.94 -4.93
C VAL A 104 9.71 2.00 -5.66
N GLU A 105 10.36 2.74 -6.56
CA GLU A 105 9.69 3.63 -7.50
C GLU A 105 9.19 2.79 -8.67
N ILE A 106 7.90 2.83 -8.93
CA ILE A 106 7.23 2.09 -10.00
C ILE A 106 6.84 3.10 -11.07
N HIS A 107 7.55 3.07 -12.19
CA HIS A 107 7.21 3.84 -13.37
C HIS A 107 6.29 3.01 -14.25
N CYS A 108 5.14 3.56 -14.60
CA CYS A 108 4.12 2.85 -15.38
C CYS A 108 3.48 3.74 -16.44
N THR A 109 3.23 3.19 -17.61
CA THR A 109 2.52 3.91 -18.70
C THR A 109 1.03 3.99 -18.43
N SER A 110 0.47 2.97 -17.76
CA SER A 110 -0.94 2.86 -17.39
C SER A 110 -1.07 2.04 -16.12
N ILE A 111 -2.08 2.32 -15.33
CA ILE A 111 -2.44 1.54 -14.14
C ILE A 111 -3.95 1.53 -13.96
N VAL A 112 -4.53 0.34 -13.80
CA VAL A 112 -5.98 0.15 -13.60
C VAL A 112 -6.31 -0.51 -12.26
N ASN A 113 -5.35 -1.21 -11.66
CA ASN A 113 -5.58 -1.90 -10.39
C ASN A 113 -4.34 -1.92 -9.52
N ILE A 114 -4.54 -1.64 -8.24
CA ILE A 114 -3.53 -1.84 -7.19
C ILE A 114 -4.12 -2.72 -6.10
N HIS A 115 -3.49 -3.87 -5.86
CA HIS A 115 -3.66 -4.66 -4.65
C HIS A 115 -2.51 -4.39 -3.71
N TYR A 116 -2.81 -3.83 -2.54
CA TYR A 116 -1.81 -3.38 -1.58
C TYR A 116 -1.93 -4.12 -0.25
N GLU A 117 -0.85 -4.80 0.13
CA GLU A 117 -0.67 -5.51 1.42
C GLU A 117 0.47 -4.88 2.25
N GLY A 118 0.94 -3.69 1.85
CA GLY A 118 2.11 -3.04 2.45
C GLY A 118 1.93 -2.61 3.89
N THR A 119 3.04 -2.52 4.59
CA THR A 119 3.14 -2.00 5.96
C THR A 119 3.78 -0.60 6.00
N GLU A 120 4.47 -0.22 4.94
CA GLU A 120 5.04 1.09 4.70
C GLU A 120 4.06 1.93 3.86
N TYR A 121 4.47 3.06 3.34
CA TYR A 121 3.57 3.88 2.51
C TYR A 121 3.53 3.45 1.03
N LEU A 122 2.39 3.74 0.39
CA LEU A 122 2.25 3.84 -1.06
C LEU A 122 1.81 5.26 -1.40
N LYS A 123 2.56 5.96 -2.24
CA LYS A 123 2.17 7.30 -2.70
C LYS A 123 2.38 7.48 -4.18
N SER A 124 1.62 8.39 -4.79
CA SER A 124 1.88 8.84 -6.16
C SER A 124 2.72 10.12 -6.19
N VAL A 125 3.52 10.27 -7.24
CA VAL A 125 4.17 11.53 -7.60
C VAL A 125 3.48 12.08 -8.84
N GLY A 126 2.85 13.22 -8.68
CA GLY A 126 1.97 13.79 -9.70
C GLY A 126 0.63 13.06 -9.81
N THR A 127 -0.11 13.38 -10.84
CA THR A 127 -1.45 12.82 -11.09
C THR A 127 -1.36 11.57 -11.95
N ILE A 128 -1.97 10.50 -11.49
CA ILE A 128 -2.12 9.25 -12.25
C ILE A 128 -3.43 9.30 -13.02
N ASN A 129 -3.35 9.16 -14.34
CA ASN A 129 -4.51 9.14 -15.22
C ASN A 129 -4.91 7.70 -15.53
N SER A 130 -6.18 7.37 -15.29
CA SER A 130 -6.73 6.04 -15.56
C SER A 130 -8.24 6.14 -15.72
N ASP A 131 -8.81 5.62 -16.80
CA ASP A 131 -10.26 5.68 -16.99
C ASP A 131 -11.01 4.90 -15.91
N TYR A 132 -10.50 3.73 -15.57
CA TYR A 132 -11.04 2.87 -14.50
C TYR A 132 -9.92 2.49 -13.55
N PHE A 133 -10.05 2.88 -12.31
CA PHE A 133 -9.04 2.62 -11.30
C PHE A 133 -9.63 1.90 -10.09
N THR A 134 -8.99 0.83 -9.68
CA THR A 134 -9.33 0.08 -8.47
C THR A 134 -8.15 0.05 -7.51
N LEU A 135 -8.40 0.48 -6.27
CA LEU A 135 -7.49 0.29 -5.14
C LEU A 135 -8.10 -0.70 -4.17
N TYR A 136 -7.42 -1.79 -3.94
CA TYR A 136 -7.83 -2.79 -2.97
C TYR A 136 -6.75 -2.99 -1.92
N ILE A 137 -7.03 -2.58 -0.68
CA ILE A 137 -6.12 -2.73 0.46
C ILE A 137 -6.60 -3.92 1.29
N ARG A 138 -5.73 -4.91 1.46
CA ARG A 138 -6.00 -6.10 2.25
C ARG A 138 -4.79 -6.45 3.10
N ASP A 139 -5.04 -6.70 4.39
CA ASP A 139 -4.02 -7.09 5.37
C ASP A 139 -2.84 -6.09 5.50
N GLY A 140 -2.95 -4.95 4.83
CA GLY A 140 -2.02 -3.83 4.91
C GLY A 140 -2.22 -2.97 6.17
N ALA A 141 -1.17 -2.26 6.54
CA ALA A 141 -1.19 -1.30 7.65
C ALA A 141 -0.53 0.03 7.28
N GLY A 142 0.08 0.12 6.10
CA GLY A 142 0.72 1.33 5.60
C GLY A 142 -0.29 2.32 5.02
N PRO A 143 0.00 3.63 5.09
CA PRO A 143 -0.83 4.65 4.48
C PRO A 143 -0.69 4.64 2.95
N VAL A 144 -1.82 4.88 2.28
CA VAL A 144 -1.87 5.06 0.83
C VAL A 144 -2.29 6.50 0.52
N ASP A 145 -1.53 7.20 -0.33
CA ASP A 145 -1.79 8.59 -0.71
C ASP A 145 -1.65 8.75 -2.23
N LEU A 146 -2.77 8.87 -2.92
CA LEU A 146 -2.82 8.89 -4.38
C LEU A 146 -3.54 10.11 -4.93
N THR A 147 -2.93 10.76 -5.91
CA THR A 147 -3.56 11.81 -6.73
C THR A 147 -3.99 11.22 -8.07
N MET A 148 -5.28 11.21 -8.34
CA MET A 148 -5.89 10.51 -9.47
C MET A 148 -6.71 11.45 -10.37
N LYS A 149 -6.71 11.13 -11.67
CA LYS A 149 -7.71 11.64 -12.61
C LYS A 149 -8.33 10.46 -13.32
N SER A 150 -9.62 10.22 -13.10
CA SER A 150 -10.30 9.01 -13.54
C SER A 150 -11.74 9.28 -14.00
N ILE A 151 -12.33 8.35 -14.72
CA ILE A 151 -13.78 8.29 -14.93
C ILE A 151 -14.42 7.57 -13.72
N VAL A 152 -13.84 6.43 -13.31
CA VAL A 152 -14.33 5.65 -12.17
C VAL A 152 -13.18 5.33 -11.24
N ILE A 153 -13.38 5.61 -9.95
CA ILE A 153 -12.52 5.14 -8.86
C ILE A 153 -13.33 4.20 -7.97
N ASP A 154 -12.79 3.01 -7.73
CA ASP A 154 -13.30 2.04 -6.75
C ASP A 154 -12.18 1.75 -5.74
N ALA A 155 -12.25 2.31 -4.54
CA ALA A 155 -11.24 2.16 -3.50
C ALA A 155 -11.85 1.53 -2.25
N ASP A 156 -11.29 0.41 -1.81
CA ASP A 156 -11.80 -0.36 -0.67
C ASP A 156 -10.67 -0.89 0.22
N ILE A 157 -10.87 -0.77 1.54
CA ILE A 157 -10.10 -1.50 2.56
C ILE A 157 -10.96 -2.66 3.04
N SER A 158 -10.53 -3.90 2.81
CA SER A 158 -11.30 -5.08 3.20
C SER A 158 -10.91 -5.63 4.58
N HIS A 159 -9.60 -5.69 4.88
CA HIS A 159 -9.04 -6.19 6.14
C HIS A 159 -7.79 -5.39 6.49
N GLY A 160 -7.46 -5.31 7.78
CA GLY A 160 -6.25 -4.66 8.25
C GLY A 160 -6.50 -3.35 8.99
N TRP A 161 -5.43 -2.56 9.11
CA TRP A 161 -5.35 -1.30 9.85
C TRP A 161 -4.90 -0.14 8.95
N GLY A 162 -4.93 -0.36 7.63
CA GLY A 162 -4.50 0.65 6.67
C GLY A 162 -5.46 1.82 6.58
N ASP A 163 -4.96 2.87 5.98
CA ASP A 163 -5.72 4.05 5.60
C ASP A 163 -5.37 4.47 4.17
N TYR A 164 -6.28 5.19 3.54
CA TYR A 164 -5.98 5.81 2.27
C TYR A 164 -6.52 7.23 2.16
N THR A 165 -5.78 8.04 1.46
CA THR A 165 -6.14 9.39 1.06
C THR A 165 -6.19 9.49 -0.46
N LEU A 166 -7.25 10.05 -1.00
CA LEU A 166 -7.43 10.25 -2.44
C LEU A 166 -7.59 11.73 -2.76
N HIS A 167 -6.81 12.18 -3.73
CA HIS A 167 -6.85 13.53 -4.27
C HIS A 167 -7.18 13.52 -5.76
N GLY A 168 -7.57 14.68 -6.30
CA GLY A 168 -7.75 14.89 -7.74
C GLY A 168 -9.20 14.88 -8.18
N THR A 169 -9.52 14.17 -9.29
CA THR A 169 -10.85 14.26 -9.92
C THR A 169 -11.33 12.92 -10.46
N THR A 170 -12.64 12.67 -10.33
CA THR A 170 -13.32 11.53 -10.95
C THR A 170 -14.77 11.87 -11.27
N GLN A 171 -15.41 11.12 -12.16
CA GLN A 171 -16.85 11.25 -12.38
C GLN A 171 -17.59 10.42 -11.30
N ILE A 172 -17.25 9.16 -11.15
CA ILE A 172 -17.89 8.23 -10.23
C ILE A 172 -16.87 7.76 -9.21
N ALA A 173 -17.23 7.78 -7.93
CA ALA A 173 -16.43 7.20 -6.86
C ALA A 173 -17.22 6.16 -6.05
N ARG A 174 -16.55 5.04 -5.76
CA ARG A 174 -16.94 4.08 -4.73
C ARG A 174 -15.85 4.08 -3.67
N ILE A 175 -16.22 4.51 -2.46
CA ILE A 175 -15.28 4.70 -1.34
C ILE A 175 -15.68 3.72 -0.24
N GLY A 176 -14.80 2.73 0.02
CA GLY A 176 -15.04 1.67 0.99
C GLY A 176 -14.01 1.62 2.10
N ALA A 177 -14.48 1.40 3.32
CA ALA A 177 -13.62 1.07 4.46
C ALA A 177 -14.30 0.05 5.36
N ARG A 178 -13.59 -1.04 5.64
CA ARG A 178 -14.04 -2.13 6.51
C ARG A 178 -12.98 -2.43 7.56
N SER A 179 -13.30 -3.31 8.49
CA SER A 179 -12.40 -3.71 9.58
C SER A 179 -11.99 -2.50 10.44
N ASN A 180 -10.70 -2.17 10.54
CA ASN A 180 -10.21 -1.00 11.27
C ASN A 180 -9.67 0.11 10.35
N GLY A 181 -10.02 0.02 9.06
CA GLY A 181 -9.58 1.00 8.08
C GLY A 181 -10.33 2.33 8.18
N TYR A 182 -9.72 3.39 7.67
CA TYR A 182 -10.36 4.68 7.45
C TYR A 182 -9.89 5.31 6.15
N CYS A 183 -10.62 6.29 5.65
CA CYS A 183 -10.22 6.96 4.42
C CYS A 183 -10.54 8.45 4.45
N ASP A 184 -9.75 9.21 3.68
CA ASP A 184 -9.95 10.62 3.44
C ASP A 184 -9.99 10.91 1.92
N ALA A 185 -11.17 11.23 1.40
CA ALA A 185 -11.39 11.61 0.02
C ALA A 185 -12.05 13.02 -0.07
N GLN A 186 -11.77 13.89 0.90
CA GLN A 186 -12.30 15.26 0.88
C GLN A 186 -11.66 16.12 -0.21
N ASP A 187 -10.42 15.80 -0.62
CA ASP A 187 -9.73 16.47 -1.72
C ASP A 187 -9.96 15.81 -3.09
N LEU A 188 -10.78 14.75 -3.15
CA LEU A 188 -11.24 14.15 -4.40
C LEU A 188 -12.51 14.87 -4.88
N THR A 189 -12.42 15.55 -6.01
CA THR A 189 -13.58 16.17 -6.65
C THR A 189 -14.32 15.13 -7.50
N ILE A 190 -15.58 14.86 -7.12
CA ILE A 190 -16.46 13.90 -7.78
C ILE A 190 -17.53 14.67 -8.52
N THR A 191 -17.81 14.35 -9.79
CA THR A 191 -18.69 15.17 -10.63
C THR A 191 -20.04 14.54 -11.00
N ASP A 192 -20.23 13.23 -10.77
CA ASP A 192 -21.46 12.53 -11.12
C ASP A 192 -22.10 11.85 -9.92
N SER A 193 -21.45 10.86 -9.30
CA SER A 193 -22.04 10.13 -8.19
C SER A 193 -21.02 9.56 -7.21
N LEU A 194 -21.42 9.47 -5.94
CA LEU A 194 -20.64 8.91 -4.85
C LEU A 194 -21.38 7.77 -4.16
N TYR A 195 -20.72 6.61 -4.06
CA TYR A 195 -21.17 5.50 -3.24
C TYR A 195 -20.20 5.24 -2.09
N VAL A 196 -20.73 5.21 -0.86
CA VAL A 196 -19.93 4.96 0.36
C VAL A 196 -20.27 3.61 0.96
N ALA A 197 -19.26 2.78 1.19
CA ALA A 197 -19.38 1.48 1.83
C ALA A 197 -18.61 1.47 3.16
N SER A 198 -19.24 1.88 4.25
CA SER A 198 -18.58 1.96 5.56
C SER A 198 -19.03 0.82 6.48
N ASP A 199 -18.08 -0.02 6.87
CA ASP A 199 -18.24 -1.09 7.88
C ASP A 199 -17.00 -1.14 8.78
N THR A 200 -16.67 0.01 9.37
CA THR A 200 -15.47 0.25 10.18
C THR A 200 -15.81 1.11 11.39
N PRO A 201 -15.12 0.97 12.53
CA PRO A 201 -15.14 1.97 13.60
C PRO A 201 -14.37 3.26 13.22
N GLY A 202 -13.56 3.22 12.16
CA GLY A 202 -12.87 4.37 11.62
C GLY A 202 -13.78 5.38 10.92
N THR A 203 -13.26 6.57 10.66
CA THR A 203 -14.00 7.64 9.98
C THR A 203 -13.78 7.55 8.47
N VAL A 204 -14.88 7.59 7.72
CA VAL A 204 -14.87 7.77 6.26
C VAL A 204 -15.16 9.23 5.97
N LYS A 205 -14.25 9.93 5.28
CA LYS A 205 -14.40 11.34 4.94
C LYS A 205 -14.49 11.51 3.44
N VAL A 206 -15.49 12.25 2.97
CA VAL A 206 -15.77 12.43 1.54
C VAL A 206 -16.21 13.85 1.20
N LYS A 207 -16.12 14.19 -0.08
CA LYS A 207 -16.69 15.41 -0.65
C LYS A 207 -17.84 15.06 -1.59
N ALA A 208 -19.03 15.62 -1.31
CA ALA A 208 -20.23 15.42 -2.13
C ALA A 208 -20.89 16.78 -2.41
N ASN A 209 -20.40 17.49 -3.42
CA ASN A 209 -20.93 18.80 -3.77
C ASN A 209 -21.65 18.77 -5.12
N GLY A 210 -22.96 19.00 -5.13
CA GLY A 210 -23.79 19.01 -6.33
C GLY A 210 -24.08 17.63 -6.93
N ILE A 211 -23.76 16.54 -6.22
CA ILE A 211 -23.92 15.14 -6.67
C ILE A 211 -24.72 14.32 -5.66
N PRO A 212 -25.38 13.22 -6.06
CA PRO A 212 -25.98 12.28 -5.12
C PRO A 212 -24.92 11.48 -4.35
N MET A 213 -25.20 11.23 -3.07
CA MET A 213 -24.43 10.35 -2.19
C MET A 213 -25.29 9.20 -1.71
N ALA A 214 -24.91 7.98 -2.05
CA ALA A 214 -25.60 6.75 -1.66
C ALA A 214 -24.66 5.81 -0.90
N GLY A 215 -25.19 4.73 -0.32
CA GLY A 215 -24.38 3.69 0.29
C GLY A 215 -24.89 3.18 1.61
N PHE A 216 -23.97 2.73 2.48
CA PHE A 216 -24.31 2.24 3.80
C PHE A 216 -23.26 2.59 4.87
N LEU A 217 -23.73 2.65 6.13
CA LEU A 217 -22.95 2.83 7.33
C LEU A 217 -23.37 1.75 8.36
N LYS A 218 -22.57 0.68 8.51
CA LYS A 218 -22.92 -0.52 9.29
C LYS A 218 -22.30 -0.59 10.66
N SER A 219 -21.16 0.09 10.89
CA SER A 219 -20.41 0.02 12.14
C SER A 219 -20.60 1.28 13.00
N SER A 220 -19.69 1.51 13.95
CA SER A 220 -19.71 2.68 14.85
C SER A 220 -18.95 3.90 14.29
N GLY A 221 -18.18 3.75 13.22
CA GLY A 221 -17.43 4.84 12.60
C GLY A 221 -18.35 5.86 11.95
N ALA A 222 -17.90 7.12 11.89
CA ALA A 222 -18.68 8.20 11.31
C ALA A 222 -18.42 8.34 9.80
N LEU A 223 -19.43 8.76 9.06
CA LEU A 223 -19.31 9.30 7.72
C LEU A 223 -19.31 10.83 7.80
N TRP A 224 -18.15 11.44 7.54
CA TRP A 224 -18.04 12.90 7.43
C TRP A 224 -18.08 13.32 5.97
N TYR A 225 -18.93 14.27 5.64
CA TYR A 225 -18.95 14.81 4.30
C TYR A 225 -18.87 16.34 4.32
N ILE A 226 -18.27 16.89 3.27
CA ILE A 226 -18.27 18.31 2.95
C ILE A 226 -19.01 18.53 1.62
N GLY A 227 -19.52 19.76 1.42
CA GLY A 227 -20.30 20.12 0.24
C GLY A 227 -21.80 19.98 0.46
N THR A 228 -22.57 20.18 -0.61
CA THR A 228 -24.03 20.12 -0.61
C THR A 228 -24.47 19.02 -1.59
N PRO A 229 -24.68 17.78 -1.14
CA PRO A 229 -25.17 16.71 -2.00
C PRO A 229 -26.60 16.97 -2.48
N THR A 230 -26.93 16.55 -3.71
CA THR A 230 -28.27 16.68 -4.28
C THR A 230 -29.27 15.72 -3.63
N ALA A 231 -28.79 14.58 -3.13
CA ALA A 231 -29.54 13.58 -2.38
C ALA A 231 -28.60 12.79 -1.48
N ILE A 232 -29.10 12.36 -0.31
CA ILE A 232 -28.39 11.45 0.60
C ILE A 232 -29.27 10.21 0.81
N THR A 233 -28.85 9.07 0.27
CA THR A 233 -29.52 7.76 0.40
C THR A 233 -28.57 6.73 1.04
N VAL A 234 -27.91 7.15 2.13
CA VAL A 234 -27.02 6.28 2.91
C VAL A 234 -27.82 5.55 3.98
N VAL A 235 -27.88 4.22 3.89
CA VAL A 235 -28.58 3.38 4.85
C VAL A 235 -27.71 3.17 6.08
N ARG A 236 -28.18 3.63 7.23
CA ARG A 236 -27.51 3.46 8.51
C ARG A 236 -28.10 2.29 9.30
N THR A 237 -27.30 1.27 9.59
CA THR A 237 -27.67 0.12 10.43
C THR A 237 -26.80 0.00 11.68
N GLY A 238 -25.65 0.70 11.72
CA GLY A 238 -24.77 0.80 12.87
C GLY A 238 -25.06 2.01 13.77
N SER A 239 -24.21 2.22 14.76
CA SER A 239 -24.28 3.37 15.70
C SER A 239 -23.55 4.62 15.16
N GLY A 240 -22.77 4.51 14.11
CA GLY A 240 -22.04 5.63 13.51
C GLY A 240 -22.95 6.74 13.01
N GLU A 241 -22.44 7.94 12.88
CA GLU A 241 -23.20 9.12 12.48
C GLU A 241 -22.80 9.62 11.08
N ILE A 242 -23.75 10.24 10.39
CA ILE A 242 -23.53 10.95 9.11
C ILE A 242 -23.48 12.43 9.43
N LEU A 243 -22.32 13.05 9.28
CA LEU A 243 -22.06 14.42 9.75
C LEU A 243 -21.61 15.33 8.59
N ASN A 244 -22.34 16.42 8.40
CA ASN A 244 -21.88 17.51 7.55
C ASN A 244 -20.77 18.29 8.30
N LYS A 245 -19.64 18.51 7.63
CA LYS A 245 -18.44 19.20 8.17
C LYS A 245 -18.06 20.43 7.33
N ASN A 246 -19.04 21.08 6.65
CA ASN A 246 -18.85 22.36 5.98
C ASN A 246 -18.31 23.43 6.94
#